data_e068f8e2af67c2f928645d15fdb9fdb3
#
_entry.id   e068f8e2af67c2f928645d15fdb9fdb3
#
_cell.length_a   1.000
_cell.length_b   1.000
_cell.length_c   1.000
_cell.angle_alpha   90.00
_cell.angle_beta   90.00
_cell.angle_gamma   90.00
#
_symmetry.space_group_name_H-M   'P 1'
#
loop_
_entity.id
_entity.type
_entity.pdbx_description
1 polymer ?
#
loop_
_entity_poly.entity_id
_entity_poly.type
_entity_poly.pdbx_seq_one_letter_code
_entity_poly.pdbx_strand_id
1 'polypeptide(L)'
;MKSYTKMVAGVVVAACTIFVSACGGGTTSNGEGGSSASGNAANNAALTVTDVQGREVSFDKQPERIILAEGRGVFATSILDKDKPFDKVVARGSDLKTAAPSFYEELEKAVPETKDIPEIGNMAKGDVTVENLLSYNPDVVVMTADHYKASETNGMLTKMDDAGIKYVVTDFRQHPLTNTTKSIELLGKIFDKEDKAEAFNKDWTDTVDRVKETAAKADKKPKTFLWRAAGWNDC
;
A
#
# COMPACT_ATOMS: atom_id res chain seq x y z
N MET A 1 33.46 39.31 -23.14
CA MET A 1 33.85 39.38 -24.58
C MET A 1 33.58 38.02 -25.20
N LYS A 2 32.74 38.07 -26.27
CA LYS A 2 32.62 37.12 -27.39
C LYS A 2 32.25 35.66 -27.05
N SER A 3 31.36 34.95 -27.68
CA SER A 3 30.54 35.19 -28.88
C SER A 3 29.71 33.94 -29.12
N TYR A 4 28.44 34.14 -29.42
CA TYR A 4 27.48 33.36 -30.21
C TYR A 4 28.05 32.20 -31.05
N THR A 5 27.27 31.11 -31.13
CA THR A 5 26.80 30.62 -32.46
C THR A 5 25.55 29.77 -32.32
N LYS A 6 24.52 30.18 -33.03
CA LYS A 6 23.26 29.46 -33.33
C LYS A 6 23.53 28.59 -34.57
N MET A 7 22.77 27.48 -34.71
CA MET A 7 22.23 26.96 -36.00
C MET A 7 21.53 25.64 -35.68
N VAL A 8 20.30 25.53 -35.94
CA VAL A 8 19.40 25.39 -37.10
C VAL A 8 18.92 23.95 -37.28
N ALA A 9 17.64 23.82 -37.11
CA ALA A 9 16.57 23.05 -37.70
C ALA A 9 16.90 21.78 -38.54
N GLY A 10 16.11 20.74 -38.28
CA GLY A 10 15.88 19.63 -39.17
C GLY A 10 14.55 18.95 -38.89
N VAL A 11 13.49 19.40 -39.52
CA VAL A 11 12.18 18.76 -39.61
C VAL A 11 12.30 17.60 -40.57
N VAL A 12 11.91 16.39 -40.13
CA VAL A 12 11.56 15.31 -41.07
C VAL A 12 10.19 14.78 -40.70
N VAL A 13 9.22 15.15 -41.52
CA VAL A 13 7.89 14.56 -41.60
C VAL A 13 7.99 13.31 -42.47
N ALA A 14 7.55 12.19 -41.99
CA ALA A 14 7.25 11.04 -42.84
C ALA A 14 5.89 10.47 -42.41
N ALA A 15 4.92 10.72 -43.27
CA ALA A 15 3.58 10.15 -43.26
C ALA A 15 3.56 8.78 -43.92
N CYS A 16 2.41 8.13 -43.79
CA CYS A 16 1.93 6.96 -44.55
C CYS A 16 1.98 5.66 -43.75
N THR A 17 0.98 4.84 -43.70
CA THR A 17 -0.23 4.64 -44.53
C THR A 17 -1.19 3.70 -43.79
N ILE A 18 -2.45 4.03 -43.92
CA ILE A 18 -3.61 3.23 -43.52
C ILE A 18 -3.77 2.05 -44.49
N PHE A 19 -3.94 0.84 -43.97
CA PHE A 19 -4.58 -0.25 -44.69
C PHE A 19 -5.88 -0.65 -44.00
N VAL A 20 -6.97 -0.21 -44.64
CA VAL A 20 -8.30 -0.75 -44.47
C VAL A 20 -8.44 -1.91 -45.44
N SER A 21 -8.81 -3.08 -44.94
CA SER A 21 -9.32 -4.13 -45.81
C SER A 21 -10.63 -4.65 -45.23
N ALA A 22 -11.70 -4.25 -45.90
CA ALA A 22 -13.04 -4.76 -45.72
C ALA A 22 -13.32 -5.80 -46.79
N CYS A 23 -14.14 -6.76 -46.46
CA CYS A 23 -15.08 -7.57 -47.24
C CYS A 23 -15.13 -9.00 -46.69
N GLY A 24 -16.22 -9.62 -46.40
CA GLY A 24 -17.61 -9.46 -46.76
C GLY A 24 -18.33 -10.78 -46.57
N GLY A 25 -19.54 -10.72 -46.11
CA GLY A 25 -20.67 -11.49 -46.59
C GLY A 25 -20.90 -12.92 -46.11
N GLY A 26 -22.03 -13.13 -45.40
CA GLY A 26 -22.96 -14.16 -45.79
C GLY A 26 -23.37 -15.23 -44.80
N THR A 27 -24.60 -15.06 -44.25
CA THR A 27 -25.73 -16.01 -44.15
C THR A 27 -25.78 -17.04 -43.00
N THR A 28 -26.73 -16.75 -42.12
CA THR A 28 -27.69 -17.63 -41.33
C THR A 28 -27.53 -19.13 -41.28
N SER A 29 -27.55 -19.71 -40.05
CA SER A 29 -28.58 -20.67 -39.65
C SER A 29 -28.50 -20.98 -38.14
N ASN A 30 -29.69 -21.20 -37.54
CA ASN A 30 -30.01 -21.57 -36.16
C ASN A 30 -29.28 -22.84 -35.69
N GLY A 31 -28.97 -22.89 -34.38
CA GLY A 31 -28.64 -24.10 -33.66
C GLY A 31 -28.51 -23.85 -32.16
N GLU A 32 -29.41 -24.43 -31.40
CA GLU A 32 -29.60 -24.35 -29.95
C GLU A 32 -28.42 -24.93 -29.16
N GLY A 33 -28.23 -24.36 -27.94
CA GLY A 33 -27.87 -25.15 -26.76
C GLY A 33 -26.38 -25.48 -26.59
N GLY A 34 -25.67 -24.58 -25.91
CA GLY A 34 -24.37 -24.92 -25.34
C GLY A 34 -24.16 -24.10 -24.06
N SER A 35 -24.38 -24.73 -22.91
CA SER A 35 -24.03 -24.21 -21.59
C SER A 35 -22.56 -23.85 -21.58
N SER A 36 -22.23 -22.58 -21.69
CA SER A 36 -20.87 -22.10 -21.48
C SER A 36 -20.58 -22.10 -20.00
N ALA A 37 -19.87 -23.13 -19.54
CA ALA A 37 -19.16 -23.06 -18.29
C ALA A 37 -18.22 -21.83 -18.37
N SER A 38 -18.57 -20.78 -17.65
CA SER A 38 -17.69 -19.66 -17.40
C SER A 38 -16.54 -20.16 -16.55
N GLY A 39 -15.49 -20.63 -17.22
CA GLY A 39 -14.21 -20.83 -16.59
C GLY A 39 -13.75 -19.47 -16.10
N ASN A 40 -13.68 -19.32 -14.80
CA ASN A 40 -13.00 -18.22 -14.14
C ASN A 40 -11.52 -18.31 -14.56
N ALA A 41 -11.18 -17.73 -15.72
CA ALA A 41 -9.81 -17.36 -16.02
C ALA A 41 -9.48 -16.27 -15.01
N ALA A 42 -8.72 -16.63 -13.97
CA ALA A 42 -8.10 -15.67 -13.08
C ALA A 42 -7.35 -14.68 -13.98
N ASN A 43 -7.90 -13.49 -14.14
CA ASN A 43 -7.22 -12.38 -14.77
C ASN A 43 -6.01 -12.07 -13.87
N ASN A 44 -4.83 -12.54 -14.27
CA ASN A 44 -3.55 -12.03 -13.77
C ASN A 44 -3.37 -10.61 -14.33
N ALA A 45 -4.28 -9.70 -13.97
CA ALA A 45 -4.14 -8.29 -14.33
C ALA A 45 -2.99 -7.74 -13.49
N ALA A 46 -2.03 -7.11 -14.15
CA ALA A 46 -0.99 -6.34 -13.47
C ALA A 46 -1.67 -5.35 -12.49
N LEU A 47 -1.26 -5.39 -11.23
CA LEU A 47 -1.72 -4.45 -10.21
C LEU A 47 -0.76 -3.27 -10.16
N THR A 48 -1.27 -2.04 -10.31
CA THR A 48 -0.50 -0.83 -10.04
C THR A 48 -1.16 -0.06 -8.91
N VAL A 49 -0.37 0.34 -7.92
CA VAL A 49 -0.81 1.08 -6.76
C VAL A 49 0.02 2.35 -6.59
N THR A 50 -0.59 3.39 -6.02
CA THR A 50 0.11 4.62 -5.63
C THR A 50 0.17 4.68 -4.12
N ASP A 51 1.35 4.83 -3.55
CA ASP A 51 1.54 4.92 -2.10
C ASP A 51 1.40 6.37 -1.57
N VAL A 52 1.50 6.55 -0.25
CA VAL A 52 1.35 7.88 0.37
C VAL A 52 2.51 8.84 0.07
N GLN A 53 3.62 8.35 -0.48
CA GLN A 53 4.73 9.17 -0.99
C GLN A 53 4.52 9.58 -2.45
N GLY A 54 3.42 9.16 -3.07
CA GLY A 54 3.10 9.43 -4.47
C GLY A 54 3.86 8.55 -5.46
N ARG A 55 4.48 7.46 -5.00
CA ARG A 55 5.20 6.52 -5.87
C ARG A 55 4.23 5.50 -6.45
N GLU A 56 4.36 5.23 -7.74
CA GLU A 56 3.66 4.13 -8.40
C GLU A 56 4.49 2.84 -8.30
N VAL A 57 3.86 1.78 -7.82
CA VAL A 57 4.45 0.45 -7.71
C VAL A 57 3.59 -0.54 -8.47
N SER A 58 4.17 -1.21 -9.46
CA SER A 58 3.48 -2.18 -10.31
C SER A 58 3.89 -3.62 -9.97
N PHE A 59 2.92 -4.51 -10.00
CA PHE A 59 3.06 -5.94 -9.77
C PHE A 59 2.52 -6.70 -10.98
N ASP A 60 3.24 -7.74 -11.40
CA ASP A 60 2.83 -8.59 -12.54
C ASP A 60 1.66 -9.51 -12.19
N LYS A 61 1.41 -9.70 -10.89
CA LYS A 61 0.31 -10.47 -10.31
C LYS A 61 -0.08 -9.88 -8.96
N GLN A 62 -1.21 -10.29 -8.43
CA GLN A 62 -1.61 -9.98 -7.05
C GLN A 62 -0.53 -10.42 -6.06
N PRO A 63 -0.07 -9.56 -5.13
CA PRO A 63 0.87 -9.94 -4.09
C PRO A 63 0.29 -11.04 -3.18
N GLU A 64 1.10 -12.07 -2.93
CA GLU A 64 0.74 -13.21 -2.06
C GLU A 64 1.72 -13.38 -0.88
N ARG A 65 2.84 -12.67 -0.92
CA ARG A 65 3.89 -12.75 0.09
C ARG A 65 4.27 -11.35 0.56
N ILE A 66 3.71 -10.96 1.69
CA ILE A 66 3.78 -9.60 2.20
C ILE A 66 4.63 -9.58 3.48
N ILE A 67 5.59 -8.66 3.56
CA ILE A 67 6.27 -8.34 4.80
C ILE A 67 5.68 -7.05 5.37
N LEU A 68 5.26 -7.07 6.63
CA LEU A 68 4.94 -5.86 7.39
C LEU A 68 6.21 -5.37 8.09
N ALA A 69 6.86 -4.32 7.58
CA ALA A 69 8.09 -3.77 8.15
C ALA A 69 7.92 -3.29 9.61
N GLU A 70 6.71 -2.92 9.98
CA GLU A 70 6.28 -2.65 11.35
C GLU A 70 5.25 -3.69 11.76
N GLY A 71 5.48 -4.42 12.86
CA GLY A 71 4.57 -5.47 13.33
C GLY A 71 3.19 -4.93 13.72
N ARG A 72 3.11 -3.66 14.14
CA ARG A 72 1.85 -2.95 14.39
C ARG A 72 1.05 -2.65 13.11
N GLY A 73 1.60 -2.91 11.94
CA GLY A 73 0.84 -2.90 10.68
C GLY A 73 -0.39 -3.81 10.72
N VAL A 74 -0.39 -4.82 11.61
CA VAL A 74 -1.55 -5.69 11.86
C VAL A 74 -2.79 -4.92 12.32
N PHE A 75 -2.68 -3.73 12.91
CA PHE A 75 -3.84 -2.90 13.23
C PHE A 75 -4.62 -2.52 11.97
N ALA A 76 -3.91 -2.19 10.88
CA ALA A 76 -4.53 -1.85 9.61
C ALA A 76 -5.04 -3.09 8.85
N THR A 77 -4.30 -4.21 8.87
CA THR A 77 -4.76 -5.44 8.22
C THR A 77 -5.96 -6.06 8.94
N SER A 78 -6.08 -5.87 10.27
CA SER A 78 -7.29 -6.28 11.02
C SER A 78 -8.55 -5.50 10.62
N ILE A 79 -8.42 -4.30 10.06
CA ILE A 79 -9.55 -3.56 9.48
C ILE A 79 -10.07 -4.27 8.24
N LEU A 80 -9.17 -4.82 7.44
CA LEU A 80 -9.49 -5.51 6.19
C LEU A 80 -10.02 -6.92 6.44
N ASP A 81 -9.42 -7.63 7.40
CA ASP A 81 -9.86 -8.96 7.78
C ASP A 81 -9.52 -9.23 9.26
N LYS A 82 -10.53 -9.12 10.13
CA LYS A 82 -10.35 -9.29 11.58
C LYS A 82 -10.08 -10.75 12.00
N ASP A 83 -10.53 -11.69 11.18
CA ASP A 83 -10.40 -13.12 11.46
C ASP A 83 -9.09 -13.70 10.92
N LYS A 84 -8.50 -13.04 9.88
CA LYS A 84 -7.23 -13.42 9.26
C LYS A 84 -6.33 -12.20 8.98
N PRO A 85 -5.95 -11.45 10.03
CA PRO A 85 -5.18 -10.20 9.85
C PRO A 85 -3.77 -10.42 9.31
N PHE A 86 -3.28 -11.66 9.31
CA PHE A 86 -1.99 -12.05 8.74
C PHE A 86 -2.12 -12.84 7.43
N ASP A 87 -3.30 -12.83 6.81
CA ASP A 87 -3.44 -13.42 5.47
C ASP A 87 -2.36 -12.85 4.54
N LYS A 88 -1.65 -13.74 3.81
CA LYS A 88 -0.51 -13.40 2.95
C LYS A 88 0.72 -12.79 3.66
N VAL A 89 0.72 -12.60 4.97
CA VAL A 89 1.88 -12.06 5.71
C VAL A 89 2.89 -13.15 6.02
N VAL A 90 4.09 -13.02 5.44
CA VAL A 90 5.17 -14.02 5.59
C VAL A 90 6.19 -13.66 6.67
N ALA A 91 6.25 -12.37 7.06
CA ALA A 91 7.08 -11.90 8.18
C ALA A 91 6.60 -10.51 8.63
N ARG A 92 6.95 -10.12 9.85
CA ARG A 92 6.59 -8.81 10.42
C ARG A 92 7.70 -8.23 11.28
N GLY A 93 7.67 -6.92 11.50
CA GLY A 93 8.54 -6.25 12.45
C GLY A 93 8.34 -6.77 13.89
N SER A 94 9.40 -6.74 14.69
CA SER A 94 9.44 -7.26 16.07
C SER A 94 8.78 -6.35 17.11
N ASP A 95 8.29 -5.17 16.70
CA ASP A 95 7.80 -4.12 17.61
C ASP A 95 6.43 -4.41 18.22
N LEU A 96 5.65 -5.34 17.66
CA LEU A 96 4.27 -5.57 18.11
C LEU A 96 4.19 -5.95 19.60
N LYS A 97 5.02 -6.89 20.06
CA LYS A 97 5.04 -7.30 21.46
C LYS A 97 5.52 -6.20 22.41
N THR A 98 6.51 -5.42 21.96
CA THR A 98 7.14 -4.40 22.82
C THR A 98 6.35 -3.10 22.87
N ALA A 99 5.73 -2.71 21.76
CA ALA A 99 4.98 -1.45 21.65
C ALA A 99 3.49 -1.57 21.98
N ALA A 100 2.92 -2.78 21.90
CA ALA A 100 1.50 -3.03 22.18
C ALA A 100 1.29 -4.40 22.86
N PRO A 101 1.87 -4.66 24.05
CA PRO A 101 1.88 -5.97 24.68
C PRO A 101 0.46 -6.50 24.96
N SER A 102 -0.41 -5.70 25.53
CA SER A 102 -1.79 -6.13 25.82
C SER A 102 -2.59 -6.46 24.57
N PHE A 103 -2.38 -5.69 23.50
CA PHE A 103 -3.01 -6.00 22.20
C PHE A 103 -2.45 -7.31 21.64
N TYR A 104 -1.14 -7.52 21.74
CA TYR A 104 -0.52 -8.77 21.26
C TYR A 104 -1.10 -9.99 21.97
N GLU A 105 -1.27 -9.94 23.30
CA GLU A 105 -1.85 -11.02 24.09
C GLU A 105 -3.30 -11.34 23.68
N GLU A 106 -4.12 -10.32 23.46
CA GLU A 106 -5.50 -10.51 22.99
C GLU A 106 -5.55 -11.01 21.54
N LEU A 107 -4.67 -10.49 20.68
CA LEU A 107 -4.58 -10.94 19.29
C LEU A 107 -4.14 -12.41 19.21
N GLU A 108 -3.16 -12.84 20.02
CA GLU A 108 -2.70 -14.22 20.06
C GLU A 108 -3.81 -15.20 20.50
N LYS A 109 -4.71 -14.77 21.39
CA LYS A 109 -5.88 -15.56 21.80
C LYS A 109 -6.92 -15.67 20.68
N ALA A 110 -7.16 -14.57 19.98
CA ALA A 110 -8.16 -14.49 18.91
C ALA A 110 -7.66 -15.12 17.59
N VAL A 111 -6.36 -14.99 17.30
CA VAL A 111 -5.68 -15.39 16.08
C VAL A 111 -4.40 -16.14 16.47
N PRO A 112 -4.48 -17.45 16.80
CA PRO A 112 -3.35 -18.22 17.35
C PRO A 112 -2.11 -18.27 16.47
N GLU A 113 -2.24 -18.13 15.14
CA GLU A 113 -1.12 -18.05 14.19
C GLU A 113 -0.24 -16.81 14.37
N THR A 114 -0.68 -15.82 15.15
CA THR A 114 0.09 -14.59 15.46
C THR A 114 1.51 -14.91 15.95
N LYS A 115 1.67 -15.96 16.76
CA LYS A 115 2.96 -16.41 17.30
C LYS A 115 3.87 -17.08 16.26
N ASP A 116 3.27 -17.61 15.20
CA ASP A 116 3.97 -18.38 14.18
C ASP A 116 4.49 -17.49 13.04
N ILE A 117 4.05 -16.21 12.98
CA ILE A 117 4.54 -15.25 11.99
C ILE A 117 5.97 -14.82 12.35
N PRO A 118 6.97 -15.07 11.50
CA PRO A 118 8.37 -14.71 11.74
C PRO A 118 8.58 -13.23 11.99
N GLU A 119 9.52 -12.90 12.87
CA GLU A 119 9.92 -11.51 13.16
C GLU A 119 11.23 -11.14 12.46
N ILE A 120 11.25 -10.01 11.74
CA ILE A 120 12.41 -9.51 10.99
C ILE A 120 13.25 -8.48 11.74
N GLY A 121 13.02 -8.20 12.99
CA GLY A 121 13.67 -7.09 13.69
C GLY A 121 12.98 -5.75 13.43
N ASN A 122 13.69 -4.64 13.67
CA ASN A 122 13.17 -3.29 13.50
C ASN A 122 13.91 -2.57 12.36
N MET A 123 13.24 -2.40 11.23
CA MET A 123 13.82 -1.77 10.04
C MET A 123 14.28 -0.32 10.30
N ALA A 124 13.54 0.45 11.11
CA ALA A 124 13.90 1.82 11.44
C ALA A 124 15.16 1.93 12.31
N LYS A 125 15.53 0.86 13.03
CA LYS A 125 16.78 0.80 13.83
C LYS A 125 17.96 0.24 13.04
N GLY A 126 17.74 -0.23 11.80
CA GLY A 126 18.76 -0.85 10.99
C GLY A 126 19.09 -2.30 11.35
N ASP A 127 18.20 -2.97 12.11
CA ASP A 127 18.36 -4.37 12.53
C ASP A 127 18.01 -5.37 11.41
N VAL A 128 17.53 -4.88 10.27
CA VAL A 128 17.08 -5.70 9.13
C VAL A 128 18.06 -5.55 7.97
N THR A 129 18.44 -6.66 7.33
CA THR A 129 19.25 -6.67 6.11
C THR A 129 18.42 -7.08 4.90
N VAL A 130 18.93 -6.78 3.69
CA VAL A 130 18.27 -7.18 2.43
C VAL A 130 18.22 -8.70 2.32
N GLU A 131 19.28 -9.40 2.73
CA GLU A 131 19.34 -10.87 2.72
C GLU A 131 18.26 -11.47 3.64
N ASN A 132 18.03 -10.82 4.80
CA ASN A 132 16.95 -11.23 5.70
C ASN A 132 15.58 -11.06 5.03
N LEU A 133 15.31 -9.94 4.34
CA LEU A 133 14.07 -9.75 3.60
C LEU A 133 13.91 -10.77 2.47
N LEU A 134 14.96 -11.00 1.66
CA LEU A 134 14.96 -11.95 0.55
C LEU A 134 14.71 -13.40 1.00
N SER A 135 15.12 -13.76 2.21
CA SER A 135 14.90 -15.13 2.74
C SER A 135 13.41 -15.49 2.85
N TYR A 136 12.53 -14.49 2.94
CA TYR A 136 11.07 -14.66 2.94
C TYR A 136 10.46 -14.60 1.54
N ASN A 137 11.25 -14.35 0.48
CA ASN A 137 10.79 -14.22 -0.91
C ASN A 137 9.52 -13.33 -1.03
N PRO A 138 9.58 -12.06 -0.60
CA PRO A 138 8.41 -11.20 -0.57
C PRO A 138 8.05 -10.70 -1.97
N ASP A 139 6.76 -10.60 -2.26
CA ASP A 139 6.26 -9.83 -3.40
C ASP A 139 6.27 -8.32 -3.10
N VAL A 140 6.09 -7.95 -1.82
CA VAL A 140 6.11 -6.55 -1.37
C VAL A 140 6.43 -6.42 0.12
N VAL A 141 7.11 -5.34 0.47
CA VAL A 141 7.31 -4.88 1.85
C VAL A 141 6.41 -3.66 2.10
N VAL A 142 5.50 -3.76 3.05
CA VAL A 142 4.67 -2.64 3.52
C VAL A 142 5.39 -1.96 4.66
N MET A 143 5.72 -0.69 4.50
CA MET A 143 6.39 0.09 5.54
C MET A 143 5.59 1.36 5.88
N THR A 144 5.79 1.89 7.08
CA THR A 144 5.22 3.17 7.46
C THR A 144 6.10 4.32 6.97
N ALA A 145 5.57 5.55 6.94
CA ALA A 145 6.33 6.74 6.57
C ALA A 145 7.59 6.92 7.45
N ASP A 146 7.54 6.54 8.74
CA ASP A 146 8.70 6.59 9.64
C ASP A 146 9.79 5.58 9.22
N HIS A 147 9.38 4.34 8.89
CA HIS A 147 10.31 3.30 8.40
C HIS A 147 10.90 3.68 7.04
N TYR A 148 10.09 4.25 6.15
CA TYR A 148 10.56 4.75 4.86
C TYR A 148 11.67 5.79 5.04
N LYS A 149 11.41 6.84 5.85
CA LYS A 149 12.39 7.90 6.12
C LYS A 149 13.67 7.37 6.78
N ALA A 150 13.56 6.46 7.74
CA ALA A 150 14.72 5.84 8.36
C ALA A 150 15.52 4.99 7.36
N SER A 151 14.83 4.22 6.51
CA SER A 151 15.43 3.38 5.47
C SER A 151 16.09 4.19 4.35
N GLU A 152 15.55 5.35 4.02
CA GLU A 152 16.18 6.33 3.12
C GLU A 152 17.49 6.82 3.73
N THR A 153 17.46 7.24 5.01
CA THR A 153 18.62 7.80 5.71
C THR A 153 19.76 6.79 5.87
N ASN A 154 19.45 5.51 6.14
CA ASN A 154 20.45 4.46 6.37
C ASN A 154 20.85 3.69 5.09
N GLY A 155 20.33 4.09 3.92
CA GLY A 155 20.65 3.50 2.62
C GLY A 155 19.97 2.15 2.36
N MET A 156 18.99 1.75 3.18
CA MET A 156 18.26 0.49 3.00
C MET A 156 17.41 0.49 1.75
N LEU A 157 16.78 1.64 1.40
CA LEU A 157 15.95 1.75 0.20
C LEU A 157 16.76 1.43 -1.06
N THR A 158 17.96 2.03 -1.19
CA THR A 158 18.85 1.76 -2.34
C THR A 158 19.20 0.27 -2.43
N LYS A 159 19.49 -0.38 -1.31
CA LYS A 159 19.78 -1.81 -1.28
C LYS A 159 18.58 -2.67 -1.66
N MET A 160 17.37 -2.26 -1.26
CA MET A 160 16.13 -2.94 -1.65
C MET A 160 15.86 -2.78 -3.15
N ASP A 161 16.06 -1.57 -3.69
CA ASP A 161 15.91 -1.29 -5.12
C ASP A 161 16.91 -2.12 -5.95
N ASP A 162 18.18 -2.17 -5.55
CA ASP A 162 19.24 -2.98 -6.19
C ASP A 162 18.92 -4.48 -6.16
N ALA A 163 18.24 -4.95 -5.11
CA ALA A 163 17.80 -6.33 -4.95
C ALA A 163 16.44 -6.64 -5.61
N GLY A 164 15.79 -5.66 -6.22
CA GLY A 164 14.47 -5.81 -6.83
C GLY A 164 13.31 -6.03 -5.84
N ILE A 165 13.50 -5.68 -4.56
CA ILE A 165 12.47 -5.80 -3.53
C ILE A 165 11.50 -4.62 -3.66
N LYS A 166 10.26 -4.91 -4.03
CA LYS A 166 9.20 -3.89 -4.11
C LYS A 166 8.73 -3.52 -2.70
N TYR A 167 8.44 -2.23 -2.50
CA TYR A 167 7.89 -1.75 -1.24
C TYR A 167 6.88 -0.62 -1.47
N VAL A 168 5.94 -0.51 -0.54
CA VAL A 168 4.90 0.53 -0.51
C VAL A 168 4.85 1.19 0.87
N VAL A 169 4.46 2.45 0.89
CA VAL A 169 4.45 3.27 2.12
C VAL A 169 3.03 3.62 2.53
N THR A 170 2.72 3.39 3.81
CA THR A 170 1.48 3.81 4.48
C THR A 170 1.76 4.89 5.52
N ASP A 171 0.75 5.67 5.89
CA ASP A 171 0.86 6.66 6.97
C ASP A 171 -0.46 6.80 7.72
N PHE A 172 -0.42 6.42 9.00
CA PHE A 172 -1.53 6.55 9.93
C PHE A 172 -1.22 7.51 11.09
N ARG A 173 -0.01 8.10 11.10
CA ARG A 173 0.50 8.84 12.28
C ARG A 173 0.93 10.26 11.97
N GLN A 174 1.63 10.49 10.85
CA GLN A 174 2.14 11.83 10.53
C GLN A 174 1.02 12.74 9.99
N HIS A 175 0.21 12.20 9.09
CA HIS A 175 -0.91 12.94 8.47
C HIS A 175 -2.21 12.11 8.49
N PRO A 176 -2.74 11.75 9.68
CA PRO A 176 -3.84 10.79 9.78
C PRO A 176 -5.12 11.24 9.06
N LEU A 177 -5.42 12.53 9.05
CA LEU A 177 -6.64 13.04 8.39
C LEU A 177 -6.58 13.01 6.86
N THR A 178 -5.40 12.91 6.27
CA THR A 178 -5.22 12.93 4.81
C THR A 178 -4.71 11.61 4.25
N ASN A 179 -3.97 10.83 5.05
CA ASN A 179 -3.29 9.64 4.58
C ASN A 179 -3.93 8.33 5.06
N THR A 180 -4.79 8.34 6.10
CA THR A 180 -5.43 7.09 6.57
C THR A 180 -6.25 6.43 5.47
N THR A 181 -7.14 7.17 4.81
CA THR A 181 -7.98 6.60 3.75
C THR A 181 -7.16 6.11 2.55
N LYS A 182 -6.12 6.84 2.17
CA LYS A 182 -5.19 6.42 1.10
C LYS A 182 -4.43 5.14 1.48
N SER A 183 -3.98 5.06 2.73
CA SER A 183 -3.26 3.89 3.25
C SER A 183 -4.16 2.66 3.32
N ILE A 184 -5.41 2.80 3.73
CA ILE A 184 -6.37 1.70 3.77
C ILE A 184 -6.76 1.26 2.35
N GLU A 185 -6.97 2.21 1.41
CA GLU A 185 -7.21 1.88 0.00
C GLU A 185 -6.03 1.11 -0.62
N LEU A 186 -4.79 1.59 -0.38
CA LEU A 186 -3.56 0.91 -0.81
C LEU A 186 -3.50 -0.52 -0.27
N LEU A 187 -3.73 -0.70 1.03
CA LEU A 187 -3.72 -2.02 1.65
C LEU A 187 -4.86 -2.89 1.13
N GLY A 188 -6.06 -2.34 0.90
CA GLY A 188 -7.18 -3.05 0.26
C GLY A 188 -6.76 -3.68 -1.06
N LYS A 189 -6.10 -2.92 -1.93
CA LYS A 189 -5.57 -3.40 -3.21
C LYS A 189 -4.48 -4.47 -3.05
N ILE A 190 -3.55 -4.28 -2.11
CA ILE A 190 -2.44 -5.23 -1.85
C ILE A 190 -2.97 -6.57 -1.29
N PHE A 191 -3.97 -6.53 -0.41
CA PHE A 191 -4.54 -7.70 0.25
C PHE A 191 -5.76 -8.29 -0.48
N ASP A 192 -6.19 -7.72 -1.60
CA ASP A 192 -7.40 -8.14 -2.35
C ASP A 192 -8.66 -8.04 -1.45
N LYS A 193 -8.81 -6.89 -0.79
CA LYS A 193 -9.88 -6.57 0.17
C LYS A 193 -10.42 -5.14 -0.05
N GLU A 194 -10.59 -4.74 -1.30
CA GLU A 194 -11.00 -3.38 -1.66
C GLU A 194 -12.38 -3.03 -1.07
N ASP A 195 -13.31 -3.99 -1.02
CA ASP A 195 -14.64 -3.81 -0.44
C ASP A 195 -14.58 -3.42 1.05
N LYS A 196 -13.65 -4.02 1.81
CA LYS A 196 -13.43 -3.70 3.23
C LYS A 196 -12.77 -2.35 3.40
N ALA A 197 -11.80 -2.04 2.54
CA ALA A 197 -11.13 -0.76 2.52
C ALA A 197 -12.11 0.38 2.20
N GLU A 198 -12.98 0.21 1.21
CA GLU A 198 -14.01 1.18 0.84
C GLU A 198 -15.01 1.42 1.98
N ALA A 199 -15.51 0.34 2.59
CA ALA A 199 -16.43 0.43 3.71
C ALA A 199 -15.84 1.21 4.90
N PHE A 200 -14.59 0.92 5.27
CA PHE A 200 -13.88 1.65 6.32
C PHE A 200 -13.67 3.12 5.93
N ASN A 201 -13.19 3.38 4.72
CA ASN A 201 -12.90 4.72 4.25
C ASN A 201 -14.15 5.62 4.21
N LYS A 202 -15.31 5.02 3.87
CA LYS A 202 -16.59 5.71 3.93
C LYS A 202 -16.94 6.11 5.37
N ASP A 203 -16.91 5.17 6.31
CA ASP A 203 -17.23 5.43 7.72
C ASP A 203 -16.27 6.46 8.35
N TRP A 204 -14.97 6.35 8.03
CA TRP A 204 -13.95 7.31 8.45
C TRP A 204 -14.30 8.72 7.96
N THR A 205 -14.57 8.86 6.66
CA THR A 205 -14.86 10.16 6.03
C THR A 205 -16.13 10.78 6.60
N ASP A 206 -17.22 10.01 6.67
CA ASP A 206 -18.48 10.45 7.24
C ASP A 206 -18.32 10.93 8.70
N THR A 207 -17.50 10.21 9.49
CA THR A 207 -17.21 10.58 10.88
C THR A 207 -16.39 11.85 10.98
N VAL A 208 -15.32 11.98 10.18
CA VAL A 208 -14.46 13.18 10.17
C VAL A 208 -15.28 14.40 9.74
N ASP A 209 -16.11 14.29 8.73
CA ASP A 209 -16.91 15.40 8.21
C ASP A 209 -17.98 15.83 9.24
N ARG A 210 -18.67 14.89 9.88
CA ARG A 210 -19.60 15.17 10.98
C ARG A 210 -18.92 15.92 12.13
N VAL A 211 -17.70 15.52 12.51
CA VAL A 211 -16.93 16.19 13.56
C VAL A 211 -16.53 17.60 13.14
N LYS A 212 -16.06 17.79 11.90
CA LYS A 212 -15.72 19.12 11.34
C LYS A 212 -16.93 20.05 11.34
N GLU A 213 -18.07 19.58 10.87
CA GLU A 213 -19.31 20.36 10.86
C GLU A 213 -19.76 20.76 12.27
N THR A 214 -19.67 19.83 13.24
CA THR A 214 -20.00 20.09 14.64
C THR A 214 -19.06 21.14 15.23
N ALA A 215 -17.75 20.97 15.00
CA ALA A 215 -16.74 21.91 15.49
C ALA A 215 -16.87 23.31 14.85
N ALA A 216 -17.28 23.38 13.58
CA ALA A 216 -17.49 24.65 12.90
C ALA A 216 -18.66 25.46 13.50
N LYS A 217 -19.66 24.80 14.09
CA LYS A 217 -20.83 25.42 14.73
C LYS A 217 -20.59 25.83 16.20
N ALA A 218 -19.43 25.49 16.75
CA ALA A 218 -19.12 25.81 18.16
C ALA A 218 -18.81 27.29 18.34
N ASP A 219 -19.57 27.94 19.22
CA ASP A 219 -19.40 29.38 19.57
C ASP A 219 -18.08 29.62 20.30
N LYS A 220 -17.59 28.64 21.02
CA LYS A 220 -16.36 28.73 21.80
C LYS A 220 -15.40 27.61 21.39
N LYS A 221 -14.18 28.00 21.09
CA LYS A 221 -13.08 27.05 20.86
C LYS A 221 -12.22 26.99 22.14
N PRO A 222 -12.11 25.84 22.83
CA PRO A 222 -11.26 25.70 23.99
C PRO A 222 -9.78 25.85 23.58
N LYS A 223 -8.99 26.43 24.46
CA LYS A 223 -7.53 26.31 24.35
C LYS A 223 -7.16 24.90 24.78
N THR A 224 -6.50 24.16 23.91
CA THR A 224 -6.14 22.76 24.15
C THR A 224 -4.63 22.64 24.20
N PHE A 225 -4.13 21.99 25.25
CA PHE A 225 -2.75 21.55 25.36
C PHE A 225 -2.73 20.02 25.25
N LEU A 226 -2.00 19.51 24.26
CA LEU A 226 -1.83 18.07 24.07
C LEU A 226 -0.45 17.64 24.59
N TRP A 227 -0.42 16.95 25.72
CA TRP A 227 0.80 16.35 26.22
C TRP A 227 0.89 14.88 25.79
N ARG A 228 1.85 14.61 24.94
CA ARG A 228 2.05 13.27 24.37
C ARG A 228 3.00 12.41 25.20
N ALA A 229 4.15 12.95 25.59
CA ALA A 229 5.16 12.26 26.39
C ALA A 229 6.09 13.25 27.09
N ALA A 230 6.64 12.87 28.23
CA ALA A 230 7.66 13.66 28.94
C ALA A 230 8.92 13.79 28.07
N GLY A 231 9.45 15.01 27.95
CA GLY A 231 10.66 15.32 27.15
C GLY A 231 10.46 15.51 25.66
N TRP A 232 9.24 15.48 25.17
CA TRP A 232 8.94 15.88 23.77
C TRP A 232 8.62 17.37 23.72
N ASN A 233 9.41 18.11 22.95
CA ASN A 233 9.27 19.56 22.80
C ASN A 233 8.35 19.99 21.67
N ASP A 234 7.70 19.07 20.98
CA ASP A 234 6.90 19.32 19.78
C ASP A 234 5.43 19.51 20.16
N CYS A 235 5.08 20.75 20.42
CA CYS A 235 3.69 21.22 20.53
C CYS A 235 3.45 22.37 19.57
#